data_755eb419ee13ff5d4e2f157552881fce
#
_entry.id   755eb419ee13ff5d4e2f157552881fce
#
_cell.length_a   1.000
_cell.length_b   1.000
_cell.length_c   1.000
_cell.angle_alpha   90.00
_cell.angle_beta   90.00
_cell.angle_gamma   90.00
#
_symmetry.space_group_name_H-M   'P 1'
#
loop_
_entity.id
_entity.type
_entity.pdbx_description
1 polymer ?
#
loop_
_entity_poly.entity_id
_entity_poly.type
_entity_poly.pdbx_seq_one_letter_code
_entity_poly.pdbx_strand_id
1 'polypeptide(L)'
;DRWVWSGDAIQSYLMNYYLFFDSESVKRTIWLLRGKDPVTSHSNTIMDYTFYWFLSVYDYYLYSGDRQFVNQLYPRMQTMMDYVLGRTNKNGMVEGMSGDWVFVDWADGYLDKKGELSFEQVLFCRSLETMALCAGLVGDRTNQQKYEKLETTFWNASKQALVHNSINGVQSDAVTRYANMFSVFFNYLTPERQQAIKHSVLLNDSILKITTPYMRFYELEALCALGEQETVMQEMKAYWGGMLKEGATSFWEKYNPEESGTQHLSMYGRPYGKSLCHAWGASPIYLLGKYYLGVKPVKEGYKEFSITP
;
A
#
# COMPACT_ATOMS: atom_id res chain seq x y z
N ASP A 1 -3.57 16.94 9.27
CA ASP A 1 -3.29 16.23 10.50
C ASP A 1 -1.95 16.66 11.09
N ARG A 2 -1.81 16.61 12.41
CA ARG A 2 -0.61 17.09 13.10
C ARG A 2 0.49 16.03 13.24
N TRP A 3 0.15 14.78 13.00
CA TRP A 3 1.05 13.65 13.06
C TRP A 3 1.51 13.28 11.66
N VAL A 4 2.69 12.74 11.56
CA VAL A 4 3.29 12.36 10.28
C VAL A 4 3.16 10.84 10.17
N TRP A 5 2.24 10.39 9.32
CA TRP A 5 1.88 9.00 9.11
C TRP A 5 2.39 8.52 7.75
N SER A 6 3.23 7.48 7.70
CA SER A 6 3.83 7.04 6.43
C SER A 6 2.82 6.42 5.47
N GLY A 7 1.77 5.75 5.98
CA GLY A 7 0.70 5.23 5.13
C GLY A 7 -0.08 6.32 4.40
N ASP A 8 -0.35 7.46 5.08
CA ASP A 8 -0.96 8.64 4.47
C ASP A 8 0.00 9.35 3.52
N ALA A 9 1.25 9.44 3.93
CA ALA A 9 2.26 10.21 3.23
C ALA A 9 2.59 9.62 1.86
N ILE A 10 2.75 8.28 1.74
CA ILE A 10 3.08 7.64 0.46
C ILE A 10 2.04 7.96 -0.60
N GLN A 11 0.76 7.90 -0.27
CA GLN A 11 -0.30 8.24 -1.22
C GLN A 11 -0.27 9.72 -1.60
N SER A 12 -0.03 10.60 -0.62
CA SER A 12 0.12 12.04 -0.87
C SER A 12 1.28 12.33 -1.83
N TYR A 13 2.39 11.58 -1.73
CA TYR A 13 3.53 11.72 -2.64
C TYR A 13 3.17 11.31 -4.06
N LEU A 14 2.47 10.19 -4.22
CA LEU A 14 2.03 9.69 -5.53
C LEU A 14 1.11 10.71 -6.22
N MET A 15 0.19 11.32 -5.49
CA MET A 15 -0.67 12.39 -6.03
C MET A 15 0.12 13.65 -6.38
N ASN A 16 1.09 14.04 -5.53
CA ASN A 16 1.96 15.18 -5.78
C ASN A 16 2.76 15.05 -7.08
N TYR A 17 3.19 13.84 -7.43
CA TYR A 17 3.92 13.60 -8.68
C TYR A 17 3.07 13.87 -9.94
N TYR A 18 1.74 13.87 -9.84
CA TYR A 18 0.82 14.17 -10.94
C TYR A 18 0.17 15.56 -10.86
N LEU A 19 0.42 16.34 -9.79
CA LEU A 19 -0.14 17.68 -9.62
C LEU A 19 0.95 18.76 -9.62
N PHE A 20 1.77 18.76 -8.57
CA PHE A 20 2.71 19.84 -8.29
C PHE A 20 4.15 19.49 -8.59
N PHE A 21 4.47 18.21 -8.49
CA PHE A 21 5.82 17.67 -8.59
C PHE A 21 6.81 18.34 -7.62
N ASP A 22 6.35 18.66 -6.41
CA ASP A 22 7.20 19.19 -5.34
C ASP A 22 8.02 18.07 -4.70
N SER A 23 9.14 17.72 -5.33
CA SER A 23 10.03 16.66 -4.87
C SER A 23 10.76 17.02 -3.57
N GLU A 24 10.98 18.31 -3.28
CA GLU A 24 11.66 18.74 -2.06
C GLU A 24 10.79 18.52 -0.81
N SER A 25 9.50 18.80 -0.88
CA SER A 25 8.57 18.49 0.21
C SER A 25 8.48 16.99 0.48
N VAL A 26 8.46 16.16 -0.57
CA VAL A 26 8.48 14.69 -0.45
C VAL A 26 9.76 14.22 0.22
N LYS A 27 10.90 14.62 -0.29
CA LYS A 27 12.25 14.32 0.24
C LYS A 27 12.38 14.64 1.73
N ARG A 28 11.97 15.85 2.10
CA ARG A 28 11.99 16.31 3.49
C ARG A 28 11.10 15.44 4.38
N THR A 29 9.92 15.06 3.90
CA THR A 29 8.97 14.27 4.66
C THR A 29 9.45 12.83 4.82
N ILE A 30 10.00 12.20 3.79
CA ILE A 30 10.64 10.88 3.87
C ILE A 30 11.77 10.89 4.92
N TRP A 31 12.61 11.92 4.91
CA TRP A 31 13.68 12.06 5.88
C TRP A 31 13.17 12.14 7.33
N LEU A 32 12.12 12.92 7.56
CA LEU A 32 11.54 13.14 8.89
C LEU A 32 10.80 11.89 9.40
N LEU A 33 10.06 11.20 8.53
CA LEU A 33 9.29 10.00 8.88
C LEU A 33 10.14 8.83 9.34
N ARG A 34 11.41 8.78 8.93
CA ARG A 34 12.35 7.77 9.41
C ARG A 34 12.51 7.80 10.95
N GLY A 35 12.28 8.93 11.59
CA GLY A 35 12.49 9.09 13.02
C GLY A 35 13.98 9.18 13.41
N LYS A 36 14.26 8.97 14.69
CA LYS A 36 15.60 9.08 15.27
C LYS A 36 16.29 7.71 15.35
N ASP A 37 17.62 7.73 15.49
CA ASP A 37 18.41 6.57 15.87
C ASP A 37 18.70 6.60 17.39
N PRO A 38 18.83 5.42 18.05
CA PRO A 38 18.62 4.09 17.49
C PRO A 38 17.13 3.81 17.20
N VAL A 39 16.87 2.94 16.21
CA VAL A 39 15.49 2.47 15.91
C VAL A 39 15.05 1.55 17.04
N THR A 40 13.95 1.91 17.71
CA THR A 40 13.39 1.15 18.84
C THR A 40 11.95 0.72 18.63
N SER A 41 11.33 1.18 17.55
CA SER A 41 9.94 0.83 17.19
C SER A 41 9.72 0.97 15.69
N HIS A 42 8.66 0.36 15.19
CA HIS A 42 8.14 0.66 13.85
C HIS A 42 7.72 2.14 13.73
N SER A 43 7.63 2.63 12.49
CA SER A 43 7.12 3.98 12.21
C SER A 43 5.75 4.17 12.88
N ASN A 44 5.62 5.16 13.74
CA ASN A 44 4.40 5.41 14.52
C ASN A 44 3.93 4.19 15.36
N THR A 45 4.80 3.24 15.68
CA THR A 45 4.48 1.92 16.28
C THR A 45 3.66 0.99 15.38
N ILE A 46 3.42 1.38 14.14
CA ILE A 46 2.63 0.64 13.15
C ILE A 46 3.56 -0.13 12.23
N MET A 47 3.39 -1.45 12.15
CA MET A 47 4.30 -2.32 11.40
C MET A 47 4.26 -2.04 9.90
N ASP A 48 3.09 -2.06 9.30
CA ASP A 48 2.88 -1.76 7.88
C ASP A 48 3.36 -0.35 7.48
N TYR A 49 3.31 0.63 8.37
CA TYR A 49 3.80 1.98 8.12
C TYR A 49 5.31 2.05 7.93
N THR A 50 6.06 1.16 8.56
CA THR A 50 7.49 1.01 8.28
C THR A 50 7.73 0.55 6.84
N PHE A 51 6.94 -0.38 6.34
CA PHE A 51 7.06 -0.85 4.96
C PHE A 51 6.64 0.22 3.96
N TYR A 52 5.57 0.95 4.21
CA TYR A 52 5.19 2.10 3.38
C TYR A 52 6.27 3.18 3.32
N TRP A 53 7.03 3.37 4.39
CA TRP A 53 8.18 4.27 4.34
C TRP A 53 9.24 3.80 3.33
N PHE A 54 9.58 2.50 3.28
CA PHE A 54 10.49 1.97 2.26
C PHE A 54 9.92 2.14 0.85
N LEU A 55 8.64 1.85 0.64
CA LEU A 55 7.98 2.05 -0.64
C LEU A 55 8.04 3.51 -1.10
N SER A 56 7.90 4.45 -0.16
CA SER A 56 8.03 5.90 -0.43
C SER A 56 9.41 6.25 -0.99
N VAL A 57 10.47 5.61 -0.51
CA VAL A 57 11.84 5.82 -1.03
C VAL A 57 11.98 5.29 -2.44
N TYR A 58 11.39 4.12 -2.73
CA TYR A 58 11.36 3.56 -4.08
C TYR A 58 10.68 4.50 -5.06
N ASP A 59 9.47 4.95 -4.73
CA ASP A 59 8.69 5.84 -5.58
C ASP A 59 9.39 7.20 -5.75
N TYR A 60 9.92 7.76 -4.68
CA TYR A 60 10.69 9.01 -4.75
C TYR A 60 11.84 8.91 -5.75
N TYR A 61 12.63 7.84 -5.69
CA TYR A 61 13.72 7.63 -6.63
C TYR A 61 13.22 7.45 -8.06
N LEU A 62 12.17 6.66 -8.26
CA LEU A 62 11.59 6.42 -9.58
C LEU A 62 11.12 7.75 -10.22
N TYR A 63 10.39 8.57 -9.48
CA TYR A 63 9.83 9.81 -9.99
C TYR A 63 10.85 10.96 -10.08
N SER A 64 11.75 11.12 -9.11
CA SER A 64 12.69 12.24 -9.06
C SER A 64 14.04 11.97 -9.73
N GLY A 65 14.51 10.73 -9.68
CA GLY A 65 15.86 10.35 -10.09
C GLY A 65 16.97 10.84 -9.12
N ASP A 66 16.60 11.34 -7.92
CA ASP A 66 17.55 11.91 -6.94
C ASP A 66 18.36 10.81 -6.24
N ARG A 67 19.37 10.30 -6.96
CA ARG A 67 20.30 9.31 -6.43
C ARG A 67 21.11 9.84 -5.25
N GLN A 68 21.39 11.15 -5.20
CA GLN A 68 22.16 11.73 -4.11
C GLN A 68 21.40 11.60 -2.79
N PHE A 69 20.13 11.92 -2.77
CA PHE A 69 19.30 11.75 -1.58
C PHE A 69 19.19 10.29 -1.13
N VAL A 70 18.99 9.37 -2.08
CA VAL A 70 18.93 7.92 -1.76
C VAL A 70 20.24 7.47 -1.11
N ASN A 71 21.39 7.88 -1.65
CA ASN A 71 22.71 7.57 -1.04
C ASN A 71 22.85 8.13 0.37
N GLN A 72 22.38 9.36 0.61
CA GLN A 72 22.40 9.97 1.96
C GLN A 72 21.48 9.26 2.93
N LEU A 73 20.33 8.77 2.46
CA LEU A 73 19.31 8.09 3.27
C LEU A 73 19.69 6.63 3.56
N TYR A 74 20.49 5.99 2.70
CA TYR A 74 20.75 4.55 2.72
C TYR A 74 21.22 4.00 4.07
N PRO A 75 22.16 4.63 4.81
CA PRO A 75 22.54 4.18 6.15
C PRO A 75 21.36 4.13 7.12
N ARG A 76 20.43 5.08 7.02
CA ARG A 76 19.21 5.12 7.83
C ARG A 76 18.18 4.06 7.39
N MET A 77 18.17 3.69 6.11
CA MET A 77 17.40 2.57 5.61
C MET A 77 17.94 1.24 6.17
N GLN A 78 19.26 1.08 6.20
CA GLN A 78 19.91 -0.10 6.77
C GLN A 78 19.53 -0.30 8.24
N THR A 79 19.68 0.73 9.08
CA THR A 79 19.32 0.61 10.52
C THR A 79 17.83 0.31 10.74
N MET A 80 16.94 0.82 9.89
CA MET A 80 15.51 0.46 9.95
C MET A 80 15.28 -0.99 9.49
N MET A 81 15.96 -1.42 8.43
CA MET A 81 15.83 -2.80 7.95
C MET A 81 16.42 -3.80 8.94
N ASP A 82 17.55 -3.48 9.58
CA ASP A 82 18.13 -4.30 10.65
C ASP A 82 17.16 -4.48 11.82
N TYR A 83 16.45 -3.42 12.20
CA TYR A 83 15.37 -3.52 13.19
C TYR A 83 14.26 -4.48 12.75
N VAL A 84 13.79 -4.37 11.50
CA VAL A 84 12.76 -5.26 10.95
C VAL A 84 13.26 -6.71 10.90
N LEU A 85 14.49 -6.94 10.39
CA LEU A 85 15.08 -8.28 10.28
C LEU A 85 15.29 -8.93 11.64
N GLY A 86 15.67 -8.16 12.66
CA GLY A 86 15.81 -8.62 14.03
C GLY A 86 14.48 -9.06 14.68
N ARG A 87 13.36 -8.74 14.03
CA ARG A 87 11.99 -9.06 14.50
C ARG A 87 11.29 -10.09 13.60
N THR A 88 11.98 -10.70 12.68
CA THR A 88 11.44 -11.83 11.91
C THR A 88 11.41 -13.08 12.79
N ASN A 89 10.38 -13.92 12.57
CA ASN A 89 10.27 -15.19 13.26
C ASN A 89 11.27 -16.24 12.68
N LYS A 90 11.28 -17.45 13.27
CA LYS A 90 12.15 -18.57 12.83
C LYS A 90 12.01 -18.95 11.35
N ASN A 91 10.87 -18.59 10.74
CA ASN A 91 10.62 -18.81 9.32
C ASN A 91 11.13 -17.64 8.46
N GLY A 92 11.71 -16.59 9.05
CA GLY A 92 12.15 -15.37 8.39
C GLY A 92 11.00 -14.52 7.86
N MET A 93 9.81 -14.62 8.46
CA MET A 93 8.63 -13.82 8.17
C MET A 93 8.42 -12.77 9.26
N VAL A 94 7.81 -11.65 8.90
CA VAL A 94 7.41 -10.64 9.86
C VAL A 94 6.09 -11.03 10.51
N GLU A 95 5.98 -10.70 11.79
CA GLU A 95 4.80 -10.96 12.61
C GLU A 95 4.70 -9.86 13.65
N GLY A 96 3.48 -9.38 13.92
CA GLY A 96 3.26 -8.37 14.94
C GLY A 96 3.67 -8.88 16.33
N MET A 97 4.56 -8.17 16.99
CA MET A 97 5.06 -8.47 18.32
C MET A 97 4.44 -7.54 19.37
N SER A 98 4.66 -7.85 20.64
CA SER A 98 4.22 -6.99 21.72
C SER A 98 4.71 -5.54 21.53
N GLY A 99 3.80 -4.59 21.56
CA GLY A 99 4.05 -3.17 21.31
C GLY A 99 3.90 -2.72 19.86
N ASP A 100 3.73 -3.65 18.92
CA ASP A 100 3.44 -3.31 17.53
C ASP A 100 1.94 -3.18 17.30
N TRP A 101 1.57 -2.23 16.49
CA TRP A 101 0.22 -2.12 15.96
C TRP A 101 0.23 -2.61 14.50
N VAL A 102 -0.43 -3.73 14.25
CA VAL A 102 -0.71 -4.22 12.90
C VAL A 102 -2.00 -3.55 12.46
N PHE A 103 -1.90 -2.56 11.58
CA PHE A 103 -3.04 -1.71 11.25
C PHE A 103 -3.85 -2.26 10.07
N VAL A 104 -3.22 -2.53 8.95
CA VAL A 104 -3.82 -2.91 7.67
C VAL A 104 -4.80 -1.85 7.15
N ASP A 105 -5.98 -1.72 7.76
CA ASP A 105 -7.04 -0.79 7.35
C ASP A 105 -8.08 -0.58 8.45
N TRP A 106 -8.89 0.46 8.31
CA TRP A 106 -10.16 0.67 9.01
C TRP A 106 -11.29 -0.11 8.31
N ALA A 107 -11.22 -1.43 8.30
CA ALA A 107 -12.22 -2.26 7.64
C ALA A 107 -13.58 -2.24 8.38
N ASP A 108 -14.67 -2.25 7.64
CA ASP A 108 -16.03 -2.37 8.21
C ASP A 108 -16.38 -3.81 8.63
N GLY A 109 -15.51 -4.77 8.32
CA GLY A 109 -15.59 -6.15 8.76
C GLY A 109 -14.42 -6.54 9.65
N TYR A 110 -14.52 -7.70 10.29
CA TYR A 110 -13.46 -8.23 11.12
C TYR A 110 -12.25 -8.67 10.26
N LEU A 111 -11.08 -8.16 10.61
CA LEU A 111 -9.79 -8.63 10.10
C LEU A 111 -9.03 -9.31 11.24
N ASP A 112 -8.75 -10.60 11.11
CA ASP A 112 -7.85 -11.29 12.02
C ASP A 112 -6.42 -10.81 11.79
N LYS A 113 -5.82 -10.17 12.79
CA LYS A 113 -4.47 -9.59 12.71
C LYS A 113 -3.44 -10.42 13.45
N LYS A 114 -3.69 -11.73 13.61
CA LYS A 114 -2.81 -12.66 14.30
C LYS A 114 -1.93 -13.44 13.35
N GLY A 115 -0.74 -13.76 13.83
CA GLY A 115 0.22 -14.59 13.10
C GLY A 115 0.86 -13.87 11.92
N GLU A 116 1.33 -14.67 10.98
CA GLU A 116 1.96 -14.19 9.75
C GLU A 116 0.88 -13.71 8.77
N LEU A 117 0.69 -12.39 8.63
CA LEU A 117 -0.24 -11.86 7.65
C LEU A 117 0.39 -11.82 6.26
N SER A 118 -0.28 -12.37 5.27
CA SER A 118 0.19 -12.32 3.88
C SER A 118 0.36 -10.88 3.37
N PHE A 119 -0.49 -9.96 3.79
CA PHE A 119 -0.39 -8.54 3.52
C PHE A 119 0.95 -7.94 3.97
N GLU A 120 1.36 -8.21 5.22
CA GLU A 120 2.64 -7.71 5.76
C GLU A 120 3.84 -8.33 5.04
N GLN A 121 3.75 -9.62 4.68
CA GLN A 121 4.83 -10.28 3.94
C GLN A 121 5.03 -9.66 2.54
N VAL A 122 3.94 -9.34 1.84
CA VAL A 122 4.00 -8.68 0.52
C VAL A 122 4.69 -7.31 0.63
N LEU A 123 4.32 -6.51 1.63
CA LEU A 123 4.97 -5.22 1.88
C LEU A 123 6.42 -5.37 2.31
N PHE A 124 6.73 -6.37 3.13
CA PHE A 124 8.10 -6.67 3.54
C PHE A 124 8.97 -7.07 2.34
N CYS A 125 8.47 -7.95 1.45
CA CYS A 125 9.17 -8.27 0.19
C CYS A 125 9.48 -7.02 -0.62
N ARG A 126 8.51 -6.12 -0.77
CA ARG A 126 8.72 -4.86 -1.50
C ARG A 126 9.74 -3.94 -0.83
N SER A 127 9.78 -3.93 0.50
CA SER A 127 10.79 -3.17 1.26
C SER A 127 12.21 -3.71 1.02
N LEU A 128 12.37 -5.01 0.93
CA LEU A 128 13.66 -5.65 0.60
C LEU A 128 14.10 -5.36 -0.83
N GLU A 129 13.17 -5.35 -1.80
CA GLU A 129 13.47 -4.90 -3.17
C GLU A 129 13.94 -3.45 -3.19
N THR A 130 13.29 -2.58 -2.41
CA THR A 130 13.72 -1.19 -2.28
C THR A 130 15.14 -1.09 -1.75
N MET A 131 15.49 -1.90 -0.74
CA MET A 131 16.87 -1.97 -0.23
C MET A 131 17.86 -2.41 -1.31
N ALA A 132 17.53 -3.47 -2.06
CA ALA A 132 18.37 -3.96 -3.14
C ALA A 132 18.58 -2.92 -4.25
N LEU A 133 17.50 -2.24 -4.66
CA LEU A 133 17.54 -1.15 -5.65
C LEU A 133 18.46 -0.01 -5.17
N CYS A 134 18.29 0.43 -3.93
CA CYS A 134 19.08 1.53 -3.37
C CYS A 134 20.56 1.16 -3.17
N ALA A 135 20.86 -0.09 -2.91
CA ALA A 135 22.23 -0.61 -2.85
C ALA A 135 22.88 -0.78 -4.23
N GLY A 136 22.13 -0.62 -5.32
CA GLY A 136 22.60 -0.92 -6.67
C GLY A 136 22.73 -2.42 -6.95
N LEU A 137 22.09 -3.27 -6.15
CA LEU A 137 22.06 -4.72 -6.28
C LEU A 137 20.86 -5.11 -7.15
N VAL A 138 21.07 -5.28 -8.42
CA VAL A 138 20.05 -5.79 -9.35
C VAL A 138 20.18 -7.30 -9.44
N GLY A 139 19.08 -8.02 -9.22
CA GLY A 139 19.00 -9.49 -9.39
C GLY A 139 19.41 -10.31 -8.17
N ASP A 140 19.15 -9.81 -6.96
CA ASP A 140 19.42 -10.53 -5.72
C ASP A 140 18.56 -11.79 -5.60
N ARG A 141 19.22 -12.96 -5.53
CA ARG A 141 18.58 -14.27 -5.30
C ARG A 141 17.82 -14.34 -3.99
N THR A 142 18.19 -13.54 -2.99
CA THR A 142 17.51 -13.47 -1.69
C THR A 142 16.06 -13.00 -1.84
N ASN A 143 15.82 -12.05 -2.74
CA ASN A 143 14.47 -11.56 -3.01
C ASN A 143 13.62 -12.61 -3.74
N GLN A 144 14.19 -13.30 -4.72
CA GLN A 144 13.49 -14.39 -5.42
C GLN A 144 13.05 -15.49 -4.45
N GLN A 145 13.92 -15.94 -3.54
CA GLN A 145 13.57 -16.93 -2.52
C GLN A 145 12.45 -16.46 -1.58
N LYS A 146 12.35 -15.16 -1.30
CA LYS A 146 11.28 -14.62 -0.48
C LYS A 146 9.92 -14.61 -1.21
N TYR A 147 9.90 -14.36 -2.51
CA TYR A 147 8.67 -14.48 -3.31
C TYR A 147 8.19 -15.93 -3.41
N GLU A 148 9.11 -16.86 -3.67
CA GLU A 148 8.79 -18.29 -3.67
C GLU A 148 8.23 -18.73 -2.31
N LYS A 149 8.77 -18.20 -1.22
CA LYS A 149 8.28 -18.46 0.13
C LYS A 149 6.91 -17.83 0.40
N LEU A 150 6.66 -16.60 -0.09
CA LEU A 150 5.35 -15.97 -0.04
C LEU A 150 4.29 -16.84 -0.74
N GLU A 151 4.58 -17.28 -1.98
CA GLU A 151 3.69 -18.17 -2.72
C GLU A 151 3.46 -19.49 -2.02
N THR A 152 4.53 -20.19 -1.60
CA THR A 152 4.40 -21.51 -0.96
C THR A 152 3.68 -21.46 0.38
N THR A 153 3.79 -20.35 1.11
CA THR A 153 3.14 -20.21 2.42
C THR A 153 1.67 -19.80 2.31
N PHE A 154 1.32 -18.92 1.38
CA PHE A 154 -0.01 -18.29 1.38
C PHE A 154 -0.87 -18.63 0.15
N TRP A 155 -0.31 -19.13 -0.95
CA TRP A 155 -1.13 -19.50 -2.10
C TRP A 155 -2.02 -20.71 -1.79
N ASN A 156 -3.32 -20.54 -2.00
CA ASN A 156 -4.30 -21.61 -1.88
C ASN A 156 -4.91 -21.93 -3.25
N ALA A 157 -4.57 -23.10 -3.79
CA ALA A 157 -4.98 -23.50 -5.14
C ALA A 157 -6.49 -23.69 -5.29
N SER A 158 -7.21 -24.11 -4.25
CA SER A 158 -8.65 -24.27 -4.30
C SER A 158 -9.39 -22.93 -4.29
N LYS A 159 -8.81 -21.91 -3.65
CA LYS A 159 -9.34 -20.54 -3.58
C LYS A 159 -8.82 -19.65 -4.72
N GLN A 160 -7.79 -20.10 -5.43
CA GLN A 160 -7.10 -19.32 -6.48
C GLN A 160 -6.67 -17.93 -5.98
N ALA A 161 -6.15 -17.87 -4.75
CA ALA A 161 -5.82 -16.64 -4.04
C ALA A 161 -4.77 -16.87 -2.95
N LEU A 162 -4.14 -15.78 -2.49
CA LEU A 162 -3.40 -15.78 -1.25
C LEU A 162 -4.40 -15.72 -0.08
N VAL A 163 -4.23 -16.63 0.89
CA VAL A 163 -5.01 -16.60 2.14
C VAL A 163 -4.54 -15.45 3.02
N HIS A 164 -5.40 -15.03 3.94
CA HIS A 164 -5.18 -13.84 4.75
C HIS A 164 -3.99 -13.97 5.70
N ASN A 165 -3.91 -15.07 6.43
CA ASN A 165 -2.84 -15.30 7.39
C ASN A 165 -2.45 -16.79 7.53
N SER A 166 -1.31 -17.00 8.19
CA SER A 166 -0.85 -18.30 8.67
C SER A 166 -0.51 -18.17 10.16
N ILE A 167 -0.91 -19.15 10.94
CA ILE A 167 -0.62 -19.21 12.37
C ILE A 167 0.10 -20.54 12.64
N ASN A 168 1.34 -20.46 13.11
CA ASN A 168 2.21 -21.63 13.33
C ASN A 168 2.34 -22.55 12.10
N GLY A 169 2.37 -21.96 10.89
CA GLY A 169 2.49 -22.70 9.63
C GLY A 169 1.16 -23.27 9.10
N VAL A 170 0.04 -22.98 9.73
CA VAL A 170 -1.29 -23.40 9.29
C VAL A 170 -1.99 -22.24 8.63
N GLN A 171 -2.30 -22.39 7.33
CA GLN A 171 -3.06 -21.40 6.56
C GLN A 171 -4.48 -21.23 7.11
N SER A 172 -4.96 -20.00 7.20
CA SER A 172 -6.36 -19.72 7.46
C SER A 172 -7.22 -20.01 6.21
N ASP A 173 -8.53 -20.16 6.43
CA ASP A 173 -9.49 -20.22 5.33
C ASP A 173 -9.93 -18.87 4.79
N ALA A 174 -9.56 -17.78 5.47
CA ALA A 174 -9.93 -16.43 5.07
C ALA A 174 -9.14 -15.98 3.85
N VAL A 175 -9.83 -15.33 2.91
CA VAL A 175 -9.25 -14.59 1.80
C VAL A 175 -9.68 -13.15 1.92
N THR A 176 -8.75 -12.23 1.76
CA THR A 176 -9.01 -10.79 1.77
C THR A 176 -8.42 -10.13 0.51
N ARG A 177 -8.88 -8.94 0.19
CA ARG A 177 -8.37 -8.20 -0.97
C ARG A 177 -6.95 -7.69 -0.76
N TYR A 178 -6.53 -7.42 0.48
CA TYR A 178 -5.30 -6.68 0.81
C TYR A 178 -4.03 -7.31 0.23
N ALA A 179 -3.67 -8.52 0.62
CA ALA A 179 -2.47 -9.18 0.09
C ALA A 179 -2.57 -9.44 -1.41
N ASN A 180 -3.76 -9.82 -1.86
CA ASN A 180 -4.02 -10.18 -3.26
C ASN A 180 -3.85 -8.98 -4.18
N MET A 181 -4.39 -7.80 -3.85
CA MET A 181 -4.21 -6.59 -4.66
C MET A 181 -2.75 -6.13 -4.72
N PHE A 182 -2.02 -6.16 -3.60
CA PHE A 182 -0.61 -5.78 -3.59
C PHE A 182 0.27 -6.78 -4.36
N SER A 183 -0.03 -8.08 -4.29
CA SER A 183 0.70 -9.10 -5.07
C SER A 183 0.55 -8.91 -6.58
N VAL A 184 -0.65 -8.49 -7.02
CA VAL A 184 -0.90 -8.09 -8.40
C VAL A 184 -0.15 -6.81 -8.74
N PHE A 185 -0.30 -5.79 -7.93
CA PHE A 185 0.29 -4.47 -8.14
C PHE A 185 1.83 -4.51 -8.20
N PHE A 186 2.46 -5.33 -7.34
CA PHE A 186 3.91 -5.50 -7.34
C PHE A 186 4.41 -6.56 -8.34
N ASN A 187 3.50 -7.22 -9.06
CA ASN A 187 3.83 -8.25 -10.03
C ASN A 187 4.59 -9.46 -9.43
N TYR A 188 4.14 -9.94 -8.27
CA TYR A 188 4.76 -11.07 -7.54
C TYR A 188 4.23 -12.45 -7.93
N LEU A 189 3.23 -12.49 -8.77
CA LEU A 189 2.56 -13.71 -9.19
C LEU A 189 2.66 -13.90 -10.70
N THR A 190 2.53 -15.14 -11.16
CA THR A 190 2.45 -15.40 -12.59
C THR A 190 1.21 -14.74 -13.21
N PRO A 191 1.22 -14.42 -14.52
CA PRO A 191 0.06 -13.83 -15.19
C PRO A 191 -1.23 -14.63 -14.97
N GLU A 192 -1.17 -15.96 -14.96
CA GLU A 192 -2.30 -16.84 -14.75
C GLU A 192 -2.89 -16.66 -13.34
N ARG A 193 -2.04 -16.57 -12.32
CA ARG A 193 -2.45 -16.34 -10.93
C ARG A 193 -2.98 -14.92 -10.72
N GLN A 194 -2.41 -13.93 -11.38
CA GLN A 194 -2.95 -12.57 -11.35
C GLN A 194 -4.37 -12.53 -11.94
N GLN A 195 -4.61 -13.21 -13.07
CA GLN A 195 -5.94 -13.32 -13.64
C GLN A 195 -6.91 -14.12 -12.75
N ALA A 196 -6.41 -15.17 -12.09
CA ALA A 196 -7.22 -15.91 -11.13
C ALA A 196 -7.66 -15.00 -9.96
N ILE A 197 -6.76 -14.23 -9.35
CA ILE A 197 -7.05 -13.26 -8.28
C ILE A 197 -8.06 -12.20 -8.74
N LYS A 198 -7.96 -11.72 -9.99
CA LYS A 198 -8.93 -10.77 -10.53
C LYS A 198 -10.37 -11.26 -10.35
N HIS A 199 -10.62 -12.52 -10.72
CA HIS A 199 -11.96 -13.10 -10.67
C HIS A 199 -12.34 -13.69 -9.31
N SER A 200 -11.39 -14.34 -8.61
CA SER A 200 -11.66 -14.98 -7.33
C SER A 200 -11.72 -14.00 -6.15
N VAL A 201 -11.09 -12.84 -6.26
CA VAL A 201 -10.95 -11.87 -5.16
C VAL A 201 -11.42 -10.46 -5.53
N LEU A 202 -10.78 -9.81 -6.52
CA LEU A 202 -10.96 -8.37 -6.72
C LEU A 202 -12.34 -8.02 -7.31
N LEU A 203 -12.87 -8.86 -8.20
CA LEU A 203 -14.22 -8.71 -8.78
C LEU A 203 -15.27 -9.61 -8.12
N ASN A 204 -14.90 -10.28 -7.03
CA ASN A 204 -15.81 -11.19 -6.33
C ASN A 204 -16.50 -10.46 -5.17
N ASP A 205 -17.81 -10.27 -5.30
CA ASP A 205 -18.64 -9.60 -4.29
C ASP A 205 -18.78 -10.36 -2.97
N SER A 206 -18.46 -11.67 -2.94
CA SER A 206 -18.47 -12.44 -1.70
C SER A 206 -17.25 -12.19 -0.80
N ILE A 207 -16.21 -11.60 -1.33
CA ILE A 207 -15.01 -11.21 -0.57
C ILE A 207 -15.24 -9.82 0.05
N LEU A 208 -14.90 -9.69 1.33
CA LEU A 208 -15.05 -8.43 2.09
C LEU A 208 -14.55 -7.24 1.26
N LYS A 209 -15.47 -6.31 1.00
CA LYS A 209 -15.17 -5.09 0.22
C LYS A 209 -14.32 -4.11 1.04
N ILE A 210 -13.43 -3.43 0.35
CA ILE A 210 -12.68 -2.32 0.93
C ILE A 210 -13.58 -1.09 0.93
N THR A 211 -13.78 -0.47 2.09
CA THR A 211 -14.68 0.68 2.27
C THR A 211 -13.93 1.98 2.48
N THR A 212 -12.64 1.92 2.85
CA THR A 212 -11.80 3.11 3.01
C THR A 212 -11.21 3.57 1.68
N PRO A 213 -11.12 4.87 1.40
CA PRO A 213 -10.44 5.35 0.20
C PRO A 213 -8.94 5.05 0.25
N TYR A 214 -8.38 4.87 1.47
CA TYR A 214 -7.00 4.49 1.72
C TYR A 214 -6.61 3.20 0.99
N MET A 215 -7.33 2.12 1.21
CA MET A 215 -7.03 0.83 0.60
C MET A 215 -7.72 0.63 -0.76
N ARG A 216 -8.84 1.32 -1.03
CA ARG A 216 -9.43 1.35 -2.38
C ARG A 216 -8.46 1.87 -3.43
N PHE A 217 -7.57 2.78 -3.07
CA PHE A 217 -6.51 3.24 -3.96
C PHE A 217 -5.72 2.07 -4.57
N TYR A 218 -5.19 1.20 -3.73
CA TYR A 218 -4.39 0.05 -4.18
C TYR A 218 -5.22 -1.02 -4.89
N GLU A 219 -6.47 -1.21 -4.47
CA GLU A 219 -7.41 -2.10 -5.14
C GLU A 219 -7.67 -1.64 -6.58
N LEU A 220 -7.99 -0.36 -6.76
CA LEU A 220 -8.25 0.22 -8.07
C LEU A 220 -6.97 0.26 -8.93
N GLU A 221 -5.80 0.48 -8.35
CA GLU A 221 -4.54 0.40 -9.05
C GLU A 221 -4.24 -1.02 -9.55
N ALA A 222 -4.49 -2.05 -8.72
CA ALA A 222 -4.37 -3.45 -9.13
C ALA A 222 -5.34 -3.80 -10.28
N LEU A 223 -6.58 -3.33 -10.21
CA LEU A 223 -7.57 -3.51 -11.28
C LEU A 223 -7.13 -2.81 -12.58
N CYS A 224 -6.61 -1.59 -12.50
CA CYS A 224 -6.02 -0.92 -13.67
C CYS A 224 -4.85 -1.71 -14.28
N ALA A 225 -3.98 -2.28 -13.44
CA ALA A 225 -2.87 -3.13 -13.89
C ALA A 225 -3.36 -4.40 -14.61
N LEU A 226 -4.57 -4.87 -14.31
CA LEU A 226 -5.23 -6.02 -14.93
C LEU A 226 -6.13 -5.66 -16.13
N GLY A 227 -6.12 -4.40 -16.57
CA GLY A 227 -6.88 -3.95 -17.73
C GLY A 227 -8.34 -3.58 -17.45
N GLU A 228 -8.72 -3.34 -16.20
CA GLU A 228 -10.09 -3.05 -15.76
C GLU A 228 -10.37 -1.53 -15.61
N GLN A 229 -9.81 -0.69 -16.48
CA GLN A 229 -9.93 0.77 -16.38
C GLN A 229 -11.38 1.26 -16.44
N GLU A 230 -12.25 0.59 -17.22
CA GLU A 230 -13.67 0.96 -17.29
C GLU A 230 -14.37 0.70 -15.95
N THR A 231 -14.16 -0.47 -15.35
CA THR A 231 -14.65 -0.81 -14.01
C THR A 231 -14.16 0.18 -12.97
N VAL A 232 -12.87 0.52 -13.00
CA VAL A 232 -12.27 1.49 -12.08
C VAL A 232 -12.89 2.87 -12.24
N MET A 233 -13.18 3.32 -13.46
CA MET A 233 -13.86 4.60 -13.69
C MET A 233 -15.28 4.60 -13.10
N GLN A 234 -16.00 3.51 -13.24
CA GLN A 234 -17.35 3.38 -12.64
C GLN A 234 -17.28 3.40 -11.12
N GLU A 235 -16.33 2.69 -10.53
CA GLU A 235 -16.09 2.68 -9.08
C GLU A 235 -15.70 4.07 -8.55
N MET A 236 -14.83 4.80 -9.26
CA MET A 236 -14.48 6.17 -8.89
C MET A 236 -15.71 7.09 -8.94
N LYS A 237 -16.53 7.00 -9.99
CA LYS A 237 -17.76 7.80 -10.10
C LYS A 237 -18.77 7.46 -9.01
N ALA A 238 -18.89 6.18 -8.62
CA ALA A 238 -19.79 5.76 -7.55
C ALA A 238 -19.32 6.26 -6.20
N TYR A 239 -18.07 5.98 -5.83
CA TYR A 239 -17.54 6.24 -4.49
C TYR A 239 -17.27 7.73 -4.24
N TRP A 240 -16.40 8.36 -5.03
CA TRP A 240 -16.08 9.78 -4.88
C TRP A 240 -17.19 10.69 -5.39
N GLY A 241 -17.92 10.27 -6.41
CA GLY A 241 -19.15 10.95 -6.83
C GLY A 241 -20.24 10.90 -5.78
N GLY A 242 -20.29 9.84 -4.97
CA GLY A 242 -21.13 9.76 -3.78
C GLY A 242 -20.76 10.82 -2.75
N MET A 243 -19.48 10.98 -2.41
CA MET A 243 -19.03 12.05 -1.51
C MET A 243 -19.47 13.44 -2.02
N LEU A 244 -19.36 13.70 -3.34
CA LEU A 244 -19.79 14.96 -3.93
C LEU A 244 -21.30 15.21 -3.79
N LYS A 245 -22.13 14.16 -3.92
CA LYS A 245 -23.59 14.26 -3.72
C LYS A 245 -23.94 14.60 -2.28
N GLU A 246 -23.14 14.15 -1.32
CA GLU A 246 -23.26 14.47 0.10
C GLU A 246 -22.64 15.83 0.48
N GLY A 247 -22.21 16.62 -0.51
CA GLY A 247 -21.69 17.98 -0.32
C GLY A 247 -20.21 18.07 -0.03
N ALA A 248 -19.42 17.05 -0.35
CA ALA A 248 -17.96 17.09 -0.20
C ALA A 248 -17.35 18.18 -1.09
N THR A 249 -16.50 19.01 -0.51
CA THR A 249 -15.67 20.02 -1.20
C THR A 249 -14.19 19.62 -1.20
N SER A 250 -13.85 18.53 -0.49
CA SER A 250 -12.54 17.93 -0.42
C SER A 250 -12.68 16.42 -0.23
N PHE A 251 -11.57 15.67 -0.29
CA PHE A 251 -11.56 14.24 -0.12
C PHE A 251 -11.72 13.85 1.36
N TRP A 252 -12.67 12.95 1.63
CA TRP A 252 -12.95 12.50 2.98
C TRP A 252 -12.09 11.30 3.39
N GLU A 253 -11.85 11.17 4.69
CA GLU A 253 -11.13 10.07 5.31
C GLU A 253 -11.80 8.71 5.10
N LYS A 254 -13.14 8.69 5.11
CA LYS A 254 -13.99 7.52 4.86
C LYS A 254 -15.32 7.94 4.29
N TYR A 255 -15.90 7.13 3.43
CA TYR A 255 -17.25 7.28 2.91
C TYR A 255 -17.97 5.94 2.92
N ASN A 256 -19.18 5.92 3.42
CA ASN A 256 -20.09 4.79 3.32
C ASN A 256 -21.39 5.26 2.67
N PRO A 257 -21.78 4.72 1.50
CA PRO A 257 -23.00 5.14 0.80
C PRO A 257 -24.31 4.83 1.56
N GLU A 258 -24.25 3.97 2.58
CA GLU A 258 -25.41 3.65 3.43
C GLU A 258 -25.62 4.67 4.56
N GLU A 259 -24.63 5.51 4.86
CA GLU A 259 -24.75 6.61 5.80
C GLU A 259 -25.50 7.80 5.20
N SER A 260 -26.08 8.65 6.05
CA SER A 260 -26.78 9.86 5.63
C SER A 260 -26.59 11.00 6.62
N GLY A 261 -26.61 12.24 6.11
CA GLY A 261 -26.56 13.46 6.91
C GLY A 261 -25.36 13.50 7.86
N THR A 262 -25.59 13.69 9.17
CA THR A 262 -24.54 13.80 10.17
C THR A 262 -23.78 12.51 10.44
N GLN A 263 -24.27 11.35 10.00
CA GLN A 263 -23.55 10.09 10.11
C GLN A 263 -22.22 10.16 9.34
N HIS A 264 -22.21 10.83 8.18
CA HIS A 264 -20.99 11.05 7.41
C HIS A 264 -19.89 11.83 8.15
N LEU A 265 -20.20 12.48 9.25
CA LEU A 265 -19.24 13.27 10.04
C LEU A 265 -18.66 12.44 11.20
N SER A 266 -19.29 11.31 11.53
CA SER A 266 -18.94 10.49 12.70
C SER A 266 -17.78 9.54 12.39
N MET A 267 -16.79 9.48 13.28
CA MET A 267 -15.70 8.51 13.28
C MET A 267 -15.04 8.42 14.65
N TYR A 268 -14.36 7.33 14.94
CA TYR A 268 -13.63 7.13 16.22
C TYR A 268 -14.50 7.26 17.47
N GLY A 269 -15.78 6.90 17.37
CA GLY A 269 -16.75 7.06 18.47
C GLY A 269 -17.11 8.52 18.78
N ARG A 270 -16.84 9.45 17.85
CA ARG A 270 -17.12 10.89 18.00
C ARG A 270 -18.05 11.38 16.90
N PRO A 271 -19.08 12.18 17.20
CA PRO A 271 -20.06 12.66 16.20
C PRO A 271 -19.45 13.49 15.07
N TYR A 272 -18.31 14.14 15.31
CA TYR A 272 -17.58 14.97 14.34
C TYR A 272 -16.10 14.58 14.28
N GLY A 273 -15.82 13.27 14.37
CA GLY A 273 -14.46 12.74 14.42
C GLY A 273 -13.80 12.55 13.05
N LYS A 274 -14.60 12.46 11.98
CA LYS A 274 -14.10 12.21 10.63
C LYS A 274 -13.38 13.43 10.06
N SER A 275 -12.22 13.20 9.46
CA SER A 275 -11.55 14.22 8.64
C SER A 275 -12.26 14.35 7.29
N LEU A 276 -12.72 15.56 6.99
CA LEU A 276 -13.34 15.88 5.71
C LEU A 276 -12.35 16.47 4.69
N CYS A 277 -11.06 16.55 5.05
CA CYS A 277 -9.95 16.92 4.18
C CYS A 277 -8.78 16.01 4.48
N HIS A 278 -8.77 14.82 3.86
CA HIS A 278 -7.83 13.75 4.18
C HIS A 278 -7.10 13.31 2.91
N ALA A 279 -5.78 13.44 2.92
CA ALA A 279 -4.96 13.24 1.72
C ALA A 279 -5.08 11.82 1.12
N TRP A 280 -5.19 10.78 1.93
CA TRP A 280 -5.36 9.42 1.43
C TRP A 280 -6.68 9.19 0.65
N GLY A 281 -7.60 10.14 0.73
CA GLY A 281 -8.83 10.11 -0.08
C GLY A 281 -8.65 10.57 -1.53
N ALA A 282 -7.51 11.16 -1.89
CA ALA A 282 -7.33 11.85 -3.16
C ALA A 282 -6.78 10.97 -4.31
N SER A 283 -6.84 9.65 -4.17
CA SER A 283 -6.33 8.70 -5.16
C SER A 283 -6.83 8.86 -6.60
N PRO A 284 -8.03 9.40 -6.90
CA PRO A 284 -8.43 9.67 -8.28
C PRO A 284 -7.43 10.51 -9.07
N ILE A 285 -6.72 11.42 -8.40
CA ILE A 285 -5.69 12.27 -9.03
C ILE A 285 -4.59 11.41 -9.66
N TYR A 286 -4.04 10.48 -8.89
CA TYR A 286 -3.00 9.58 -9.34
C TYR A 286 -3.50 8.60 -10.40
N LEU A 287 -4.66 7.97 -10.16
CA LEU A 287 -5.24 6.99 -11.08
C LEU A 287 -5.53 7.60 -12.45
N LEU A 288 -6.09 8.82 -12.49
CA LEU A 288 -6.35 9.52 -13.74
C LEU A 288 -5.05 9.86 -14.48
N GLY A 289 -4.02 10.33 -13.77
CA GLY A 289 -2.72 10.64 -14.36
C GLY A 289 -2.00 9.41 -14.93
N LYS A 290 -1.93 8.35 -14.13
CA LYS A 290 -1.16 7.15 -14.48
C LYS A 290 -1.85 6.24 -15.49
N TYR A 291 -3.18 6.07 -15.39
CA TYR A 291 -3.89 5.03 -16.14
C TYR A 291 -4.85 5.54 -17.22
N TYR A 292 -5.31 6.79 -17.13
CA TYR A 292 -6.20 7.38 -18.13
C TYR A 292 -5.49 8.41 -19.02
N LEU A 293 -4.64 9.26 -18.48
CA LEU A 293 -3.66 10.00 -19.27
C LEU A 293 -2.47 9.13 -19.69
N GLY A 294 -2.25 8.03 -18.98
CA GLY A 294 -1.27 7.00 -19.30
C GLY A 294 0.18 7.43 -19.13
N VAL A 295 0.45 8.48 -18.35
CA VAL A 295 1.82 9.01 -18.15
C VAL A 295 2.52 8.20 -17.05
N LYS A 296 3.59 7.48 -17.41
CA LYS A 296 4.33 6.61 -16.48
C LYS A 296 5.83 6.79 -16.64
N PRO A 297 6.60 6.95 -15.54
CA PRO A 297 8.04 6.83 -15.62
C PRO A 297 8.42 5.37 -15.92
N VAL A 298 9.29 5.17 -16.89
CA VAL A 298 9.89 3.87 -17.23
C VAL A 298 11.27 3.74 -16.60
N LYS A 299 12.02 4.85 -16.58
CA LYS A 299 13.29 4.97 -15.85
C LYS A 299 13.23 6.12 -14.85
N GLU A 300 14.08 6.01 -13.85
CA GLU A 300 14.18 7.00 -12.77
C GLU A 300 14.31 8.44 -13.30
N GLY A 301 13.58 9.35 -12.69
CA GLY A 301 13.56 10.77 -13.04
C GLY A 301 12.98 11.07 -14.42
N TYR A 302 12.06 10.23 -14.88
CA TYR A 302 11.48 10.36 -16.24
C TYR A 302 12.50 10.39 -17.37
N LYS A 303 13.70 9.80 -17.19
CA LYS A 303 14.69 9.67 -18.28
C LYS A 303 14.12 8.92 -19.47
N GLU A 304 13.26 7.97 -19.21
CA GLU A 304 12.36 7.35 -20.17
C GLU A 304 10.95 7.31 -19.54
N PHE A 305 9.94 7.57 -20.33
CA PHE A 305 8.55 7.53 -19.91
C PHE A 305 7.67 7.01 -21.03
N SER A 306 6.50 6.49 -20.67
CA SER A 306 5.45 6.11 -21.61
C SER A 306 4.25 7.04 -21.47
N ILE A 307 3.55 7.25 -22.59
CA ILE A 307 2.23 7.88 -22.64
C ILE A 307 1.33 6.91 -23.41
N THR A 308 0.44 6.25 -22.68
CA THR A 308 -0.47 5.24 -23.21
C THR A 308 -1.86 5.47 -22.62
N PRO A 309 -2.61 6.46 -23.17
CA PRO A 309 -3.96 6.79 -22.72
C PRO A 309 -4.93 5.63 -22.92
#